data_cf4d4e09773ddbf4d33ed0936e87bfaf
#
_entry.id   cf4d4e09773ddbf4d33ed0936e87bfaf
#
_cell.length_a   1.000
_cell.length_b   1.000
_cell.length_c   1.000
_cell.angle_alpha   90.00
_cell.angle_beta   90.00
_cell.angle_gamma   90.00
#
_symmetry.space_group_name_H-M   'P 1'
#
loop_
_entity.id
_entity.type
_entity.pdbx_description
1 polymer ?
#
loop_
_entity_poly.entity_id
_entity_poly.type
_entity_poly.pdbx_seq_one_letter_code
_entity_poly.pdbx_strand_id
1 'polypeptide(L)'
;LLDLTIDTTAPTANAVATDKKIAASSTTTYTTTGIAATDQVWLVPSTISNADLRAYLVDPSSVSSLTLNTNITKQTTGNDGTISTPSGGGLYKVVVVDPAGNFSNPSAGTLDIDLTGPKVTSITTSTANGVYTDDDNNPSNSDTVTFTVNFDELTTITGTPRLPLTNITDANGNQVYATYVSGSGTASATFVYTVQDGDLSGGLQIASSGALDLNGGSIKDLYNNDADTALSTNSVSLSTSIEIKATDPNLTVSVSSNNGTSSSNAKEGDVITVTVVSDQAWSLNPATISMTLSGINPRPTINFAETA
;
A
#
# COMPACT_ATOMS: atom_id res chain seq x y z
N LEU A 1 2.30 68.32 24.94
CA LEU A 1 3.41 67.38 25.06
C LEU A 1 2.90 66.04 24.56
N LEU A 2 3.45 65.53 23.49
CA LEU A 2 3.27 64.11 23.08
C LEU A 2 4.23 63.32 23.97
N ASP A 3 3.68 62.55 24.91
CA ASP A 3 4.44 61.56 25.63
C ASP A 3 4.72 60.38 24.66
N LEU A 4 5.94 60.30 24.18
CA LEU A 4 6.42 59.15 23.43
C LEU A 4 7.04 58.16 24.40
N THR A 5 6.34 57.04 24.64
CA THR A 5 6.89 55.94 25.41
C THR A 5 7.65 54.98 24.48
N ILE A 6 8.93 54.78 24.73
CA ILE A 6 9.74 53.80 24.03
C ILE A 6 9.65 52.50 24.81
N ASP A 7 8.94 51.51 24.29
CA ASP A 7 8.92 50.14 24.84
C ASP A 7 10.06 49.31 24.24
N THR A 8 10.93 48.80 25.08
CA THR A 8 12.05 47.95 24.74
C THR A 8 11.95 46.56 25.40
N THR A 9 10.80 46.28 26.04
CA THR A 9 10.59 45.05 26.78
C THR A 9 10.04 43.99 25.84
N ALA A 10 10.80 42.91 25.62
CA ALA A 10 10.32 41.81 24.82
C ALA A 10 9.19 41.03 25.54
N PRO A 11 8.13 40.62 24.81
CA PRO A 11 7.10 39.75 25.41
C PRO A 11 7.66 38.41 25.81
N THR A 12 6.96 37.72 26.73
CA THR A 12 7.39 36.39 27.20
C THR A 12 7.17 35.36 26.10
N ALA A 13 8.20 34.52 25.88
CA ALA A 13 8.08 33.40 24.92
C ALA A 13 7.05 32.39 25.41
N ASN A 14 6.12 32.04 24.56
CA ASN A 14 5.18 30.96 24.83
C ASN A 14 5.40 29.78 23.91
N ALA A 15 5.46 28.62 24.55
CA ALA A 15 5.74 27.37 23.89
C ALA A 15 4.54 26.86 23.08
N VAL A 16 4.78 26.38 21.87
CA VAL A 16 4.08 25.17 21.45
C VAL A 16 4.46 24.10 22.45
N ALA A 17 3.49 23.50 23.12
CA ALA A 17 3.72 22.76 24.36
C ALA A 17 4.63 21.52 24.22
N THR A 18 4.87 21.00 23.01
CA THR A 18 5.75 19.86 22.71
C THR A 18 6.00 19.80 21.22
N ASP A 19 7.06 19.12 20.79
CA ASP A 19 7.27 18.75 19.40
C ASP A 19 6.02 18.05 18.86
N LYS A 20 5.44 18.62 17.84
CA LYS A 20 4.16 18.19 17.27
C LYS A 20 4.25 18.18 15.74
N LYS A 21 3.79 17.11 15.15
CA LYS A 21 3.59 17.01 13.69
C LYS A 21 2.14 17.35 13.35
N ILE A 22 1.89 18.05 12.26
CA ILE A 22 0.56 18.51 11.85
C ILE A 22 0.48 18.69 10.34
N ALA A 23 -0.71 18.54 9.76
CA ALA A 23 -0.96 18.84 8.36
C ALA A 23 -0.80 20.35 8.04
N ALA A 24 -0.41 20.65 6.80
CA ALA A 24 -0.41 22.02 6.30
C ALA A 24 -1.81 22.63 6.29
N SER A 25 -1.87 23.97 6.30
CA SER A 25 -3.13 24.74 6.22
C SER A 25 -4.19 24.31 7.25
N SER A 26 -3.76 23.81 8.39
CA SER A 26 -4.59 23.43 9.54
C SER A 26 -4.50 24.49 10.65
N THR A 27 -4.99 24.17 11.85
CA THR A 27 -4.92 25.04 13.03
C THR A 27 -4.20 24.32 14.14
N THR A 28 -3.26 24.99 14.80
CA THR A 28 -2.61 24.48 16.01
C THR A 28 -2.90 25.39 17.21
N THR A 29 -2.69 24.85 18.39
CA THR A 29 -2.86 25.59 19.66
C THR A 29 -1.51 26.04 20.19
N TYR A 30 -1.52 27.17 20.89
CA TYR A 30 -0.39 27.66 21.65
C TYR A 30 -0.83 28.06 23.06
N THR A 31 0.12 28.15 24.00
CA THR A 31 -0.17 28.61 25.36
C THR A 31 -0.37 30.12 25.37
N THR A 32 -1.45 30.61 26.01
CA THR A 32 -1.80 32.02 26.07
C THR A 32 -1.21 32.72 27.29
N THR A 33 -0.61 31.99 28.25
CA THR A 33 -0.06 32.55 29.49
C THR A 33 1.06 33.55 29.19
N GLY A 34 0.89 34.78 29.62
CA GLY A 34 1.87 35.86 29.43
C GLY A 34 1.78 36.57 28.10
N ILE A 35 0.78 36.29 27.25
CA ILE A 35 0.50 37.02 26.02
C ILE A 35 -0.57 38.06 26.32
N ALA A 36 -0.32 39.34 26.00
CA ALA A 36 -1.32 40.38 26.08
C ALA A 36 -2.31 40.28 24.91
N ALA A 37 -3.53 40.76 25.10
CA ALA A 37 -4.56 40.78 24.05
C ALA A 37 -4.16 41.60 22.81
N THR A 38 -3.23 42.53 22.99
CA THR A 38 -2.67 43.43 21.94
C THR A 38 -1.48 42.81 21.19
N ASP A 39 -0.90 41.72 21.75
CA ASP A 39 0.25 41.07 21.12
C ASP A 39 -0.19 40.26 19.89
N GLN A 40 0.75 40.02 19.00
CA GLN A 40 0.57 39.10 17.88
C GLN A 40 1.34 37.81 18.15
N VAL A 41 0.77 36.67 17.74
CA VAL A 41 1.45 35.37 17.78
C VAL A 41 1.80 34.99 16.34
N TRP A 42 3.05 34.58 16.14
CA TRP A 42 3.57 34.24 14.86
C TRP A 42 4.11 32.81 14.86
N LEU A 43 3.86 32.07 13.80
CA LEU A 43 4.58 30.85 13.45
C LEU A 43 5.65 31.20 12.42
N VAL A 44 6.89 30.95 12.77
CA VAL A 44 8.06 31.29 11.95
C VAL A 44 8.91 30.03 11.72
N PRO A 45 9.64 29.93 10.60
CA PRO A 45 10.58 28.81 10.38
C PRO A 45 11.54 28.69 11.57
N SER A 46 11.79 27.46 12.02
CA SER A 46 12.67 27.21 13.19
C SER A 46 14.11 27.70 12.99
N THR A 47 14.52 27.88 11.74
CA THR A 47 15.86 28.28 11.29
C THR A 47 15.99 29.79 11.06
N ILE A 48 14.90 30.57 11.21
CA ILE A 48 14.96 32.01 11.01
C ILE A 48 15.92 32.68 11.99
N SER A 49 16.74 33.58 11.52
CA SER A 49 17.56 34.43 12.37
C SER A 49 16.74 35.56 12.99
N ASN A 50 17.14 36.03 14.19
CA ASN A 50 16.51 37.20 14.80
C ASN A 50 16.69 38.44 13.95
N ALA A 51 17.76 38.53 13.16
CA ALA A 51 18.01 39.66 12.26
C ALA A 51 17.00 39.67 11.09
N ASP A 52 16.76 38.50 10.49
CA ASP A 52 15.80 38.36 9.40
C ASP A 52 14.36 38.60 9.88
N LEU A 53 14.02 38.09 11.09
CA LEU A 53 12.70 38.34 11.66
C LEU A 53 12.48 39.83 11.92
N ARG A 54 13.47 40.54 12.47
CA ARG A 54 13.39 42.00 12.63
C ARG A 54 13.22 42.70 11.30
N ALA A 55 14.02 42.36 10.30
CA ALA A 55 13.94 42.92 8.98
C ALA A 55 12.53 42.72 8.37
N TYR A 56 11.99 41.50 8.46
CA TYR A 56 10.65 41.18 7.97
C TYR A 56 9.53 41.95 8.69
N LEU A 57 9.65 42.18 10.01
CA LEU A 57 8.66 42.95 10.79
C LEU A 57 8.66 44.44 10.38
N VAL A 58 9.80 44.98 9.96
CA VAL A 58 9.93 46.35 9.48
C VAL A 58 9.48 46.48 8.02
N ASP A 59 9.93 45.56 7.17
CA ASP A 59 9.58 45.50 5.76
C ASP A 59 9.51 44.04 5.30
N PRO A 60 8.29 43.47 5.14
CA PRO A 60 8.12 42.08 4.70
C PRO A 60 8.80 41.75 3.37
N SER A 61 9.05 42.73 2.50
CA SER A 61 9.73 42.53 1.22
C SER A 61 11.24 42.35 1.35
N SER A 62 11.81 42.75 2.49
CA SER A 62 13.25 42.69 2.76
C SER A 62 13.81 41.29 2.93
N VAL A 63 12.96 40.29 3.24
CA VAL A 63 13.35 38.91 3.45
C VAL A 63 12.60 38.02 2.48
N SER A 64 13.15 37.80 1.30
CA SER A 64 12.53 37.06 0.18
C SER A 64 12.24 35.59 0.49
N SER A 65 12.89 35.01 1.50
CA SER A 65 12.64 33.67 1.98
C SER A 65 11.36 33.52 2.81
N LEU A 66 10.75 34.65 3.24
CA LEU A 66 9.55 34.66 4.05
C LEU A 66 8.35 35.15 3.25
N THR A 67 7.33 34.35 3.14
CA THR A 67 6.06 34.69 2.49
C THR A 67 4.91 34.39 3.44
N LEU A 68 4.07 35.38 3.72
CA LEU A 68 2.93 35.25 4.61
C LEU A 68 1.98 34.14 4.11
N ASN A 69 1.52 33.28 5.03
CA ASN A 69 0.68 32.13 4.82
C ASN A 69 1.35 30.98 4.04
N THR A 70 2.54 31.15 3.49
CA THR A 70 3.32 30.08 2.85
C THR A 70 4.31 29.44 3.84
N ASN A 71 5.21 30.25 4.40
CA ASN A 71 6.21 29.79 5.38
C ASN A 71 6.30 30.70 6.63
N ILE A 72 5.35 31.57 6.83
CA ILE A 72 5.13 32.34 8.05
C ILE A 72 3.64 32.63 8.17
N THR A 73 3.07 32.47 9.37
CA THR A 73 1.69 32.89 9.65
C THR A 73 1.64 33.75 10.93
N LYS A 74 0.59 34.54 11.04
CA LYS A 74 0.37 35.36 12.23
C LYS A 74 -1.09 35.34 12.65
N GLN A 75 -1.31 35.41 13.97
CA GLN A 75 -2.57 35.67 14.63
C GLN A 75 -2.56 37.12 15.13
N THR A 76 -3.53 37.92 14.69
CA THR A 76 -3.56 39.36 14.95
C THR A 76 -4.28 39.75 16.24
N THR A 77 -4.97 38.81 16.88
CA THR A 77 -5.67 38.97 18.18
C THR A 77 -5.10 37.99 19.18
N GLY A 78 -4.06 38.40 19.84
CA GLY A 78 -3.01 37.59 20.48
C GLY A 78 -3.34 36.49 21.47
N ASN A 79 -4.54 36.30 21.97
CA ASN A 79 -4.68 35.32 23.06
C ASN A 79 -5.88 34.36 22.96
N ASP A 80 -6.36 34.03 21.79
CA ASP A 80 -7.39 32.99 21.62
C ASP A 80 -6.83 31.56 21.71
N GLY A 81 -5.52 31.40 21.74
CA GLY A 81 -4.85 30.10 21.88
C GLY A 81 -4.73 29.29 20.60
N THR A 82 -5.12 29.85 19.45
CA THR A 82 -5.09 29.14 18.15
C THR A 82 -4.40 29.97 17.06
N ILE A 83 -3.68 29.30 16.18
CA ILE A 83 -3.04 29.91 15.00
C ILE A 83 -3.13 28.97 13.81
N SER A 84 -3.41 29.53 12.64
CA SER A 84 -3.37 28.78 11.37
C SER A 84 -1.93 28.43 11.01
N THR A 85 -1.71 27.22 10.52
CA THR A 85 -0.41 26.81 10.03
C THR A 85 -0.15 27.31 8.61
N PRO A 86 1.13 27.59 8.26
CA PRO A 86 1.49 27.89 6.88
C PRO A 86 1.19 26.72 5.93
N SER A 87 1.15 27.01 4.64
CA SER A 87 1.00 25.98 3.60
C SER A 87 2.31 25.27 3.26
N GLY A 88 3.46 25.84 3.64
CA GLY A 88 4.78 25.23 3.43
C GLY A 88 5.12 24.23 4.52
N GLY A 89 5.74 23.11 4.12
CA GLY A 89 6.22 22.09 5.06
C GLY A 89 7.50 22.53 5.79
N GLY A 90 7.78 21.87 6.92
CA GLY A 90 9.00 22.03 7.70
C GLY A 90 8.78 22.34 9.17
N LEU A 91 9.87 22.69 9.85
CA LEU A 91 9.88 22.94 11.29
C LEU A 91 9.62 24.43 11.59
N TYR A 92 8.64 24.67 12.44
CA TYR A 92 8.22 26.01 12.84
C TYR A 92 8.32 26.20 14.37
N LYS A 93 8.45 27.46 14.77
CA LYS A 93 8.42 27.89 16.18
C LYS A 93 7.44 29.06 16.36
N VAL A 94 6.93 29.18 17.58
CA VAL A 94 6.09 30.31 17.97
C VAL A 94 6.98 31.45 18.44
N VAL A 95 6.64 32.67 17.98
CA VAL A 95 7.19 33.93 18.45
C VAL A 95 6.04 34.88 18.79
N VAL A 96 6.13 35.61 19.87
CA VAL A 96 5.17 36.67 20.25
C VAL A 96 5.76 38.01 19.91
N VAL A 97 4.95 38.88 19.32
CA VAL A 97 5.34 40.26 18.90
C VAL A 97 4.40 41.25 19.56
N ASP A 98 4.92 42.18 20.32
CA ASP A 98 4.14 43.24 20.95
C ASP A 98 3.78 44.36 19.95
N PRO A 99 2.91 45.32 20.35
CA PRO A 99 2.56 46.44 19.50
C PRO A 99 3.72 47.42 19.17
N ALA A 100 4.80 47.40 19.96
CA ALA A 100 5.99 48.19 19.71
C ALA A 100 6.98 47.51 18.73
N GLY A 101 6.69 46.22 18.36
CA GLY A 101 7.54 45.44 17.46
C GLY A 101 8.67 44.68 18.15
N ASN A 102 8.67 44.61 19.50
CA ASN A 102 9.59 43.75 20.20
C ASN A 102 9.06 42.32 20.10
N PHE A 103 9.96 41.32 20.00
CA PHE A 103 9.56 39.94 19.92
C PHE A 103 10.27 39.07 20.94
N SER A 104 9.55 38.02 21.37
CA SER A 104 10.05 37.03 22.28
C SER A 104 11.17 36.19 21.67
N ASN A 105 11.89 35.44 22.51
CA ASN A 105 12.66 34.32 22.00
C ASN A 105 11.70 33.29 21.35
N PRO A 106 12.15 32.59 20.30
CA PRO A 106 11.37 31.50 19.73
C PRO A 106 11.08 30.42 20.78
N SER A 107 9.90 29.78 20.67
CA SER A 107 9.49 28.69 21.56
C SER A 107 10.53 27.56 21.62
N ALA A 108 10.59 26.84 22.75
CA ALA A 108 11.46 25.68 22.90
C ALA A 108 11.02 24.51 22.02
N GLY A 109 9.71 24.21 21.97
CA GLY A 109 9.13 23.19 21.13
C GLY A 109 9.02 23.61 19.68
N THR A 110 8.99 22.64 18.77
CA THR A 110 8.81 22.81 17.33
C THR A 110 7.49 22.25 16.86
N LEU A 111 6.92 22.87 15.84
CA LEU A 111 5.81 22.35 15.05
C LEU A 111 6.37 21.86 13.73
N ASP A 112 6.18 20.59 13.41
CA ASP A 112 6.54 19.99 12.12
C ASP A 112 5.30 19.95 11.23
N ILE A 113 5.34 20.68 10.10
CA ILE A 113 4.28 20.65 9.11
C ILE A 113 4.66 19.64 8.03
N ASP A 114 3.92 18.53 7.99
CA ASP A 114 4.14 17.45 7.05
C ASP A 114 3.34 17.66 5.76
N LEU A 115 4.05 17.60 4.64
CA LEU A 115 3.49 17.67 3.29
C LEU A 115 3.73 16.41 2.47
N THR A 116 4.41 15.43 3.06
CA THR A 116 4.84 14.23 2.35
C THR A 116 3.99 13.05 2.78
N GLY A 117 3.38 12.37 1.83
CA GLY A 117 2.70 11.11 2.11
C GLY A 117 3.65 9.92 2.11
N PRO A 118 3.19 8.79 2.63
CA PRO A 118 3.97 7.57 2.74
C PRO A 118 4.48 7.07 1.39
N LYS A 119 5.67 6.46 1.38
CA LYS A 119 6.26 5.85 0.18
C LYS A 119 6.52 4.38 0.42
N VAL A 120 6.32 3.57 -0.61
CA VAL A 120 6.70 2.16 -0.58
C VAL A 120 8.22 2.05 -0.53
N THR A 121 8.75 1.41 0.52
CA THR A 121 10.19 1.18 0.71
C THR A 121 10.62 -0.22 0.31
N SER A 122 9.78 -1.21 0.56
CA SER A 122 10.02 -2.60 0.16
C SER A 122 8.73 -3.41 0.11
N ILE A 123 8.76 -4.49 -0.66
CA ILE A 123 7.72 -5.52 -0.66
C ILE A 123 8.42 -6.85 -0.46
N THR A 124 7.91 -7.63 0.48
CA THR A 124 8.44 -8.95 0.82
C THR A 124 7.32 -9.98 0.82
N THR A 125 7.67 -11.26 0.76
CA THR A 125 6.71 -12.36 0.97
C THR A 125 7.22 -13.28 2.08
N SER A 126 6.30 -13.75 2.90
CA SER A 126 6.53 -14.81 3.88
C SER A 126 6.17 -16.20 3.34
N THR A 127 5.56 -16.26 2.16
CA THR A 127 5.18 -17.51 1.51
C THR A 127 6.44 -18.25 1.04
N ALA A 128 6.54 -19.53 1.36
CA ALA A 128 7.67 -20.36 1.00
C ALA A 128 7.76 -20.59 -0.52
N ASN A 129 8.93 -21.00 -1.00
CA ASN A 129 9.07 -21.48 -2.37
C ASN A 129 8.24 -22.76 -2.56
N GLY A 130 7.59 -22.88 -3.69
CA GLY A 130 6.77 -24.06 -3.99
C GLY A 130 5.80 -23.84 -5.13
N VAL A 131 5.03 -24.87 -5.38
CA VAL A 131 3.90 -24.85 -6.32
C VAL A 131 2.63 -24.66 -5.51
N TYR A 132 1.82 -23.73 -5.93
CA TYR A 132 0.55 -23.35 -5.32
C TYR A 132 -0.58 -23.59 -6.31
N THR A 133 -1.67 -24.18 -5.81
CA THR A 133 -2.82 -24.59 -6.60
C THR A 133 -4.09 -24.02 -6.01
N ASP A 134 -5.16 -24.00 -6.77
CA ASP A 134 -6.51 -23.92 -6.21
C ASP A 134 -6.95 -25.32 -5.73
N ASP A 135 -8.00 -25.36 -4.92
CA ASP A 135 -8.71 -26.62 -4.63
C ASP A 135 -9.97 -26.62 -5.49
N ASP A 136 -9.92 -27.30 -6.64
CA ASP A 136 -10.90 -27.32 -7.74
C ASP A 136 -12.37 -27.43 -7.34
N ASN A 137 -12.65 -27.80 -6.11
CA ASN A 137 -14.01 -27.96 -5.62
C ASN A 137 -14.33 -27.12 -4.39
N ASN A 138 -13.37 -26.38 -3.84
CA ASN A 138 -13.56 -25.62 -2.62
C ASN A 138 -12.64 -24.37 -2.57
N PRO A 139 -13.09 -23.23 -3.10
CA PRO A 139 -12.31 -22.00 -3.10
C PRO A 139 -11.93 -21.49 -1.71
N SER A 140 -12.51 -22.04 -0.64
CA SER A 140 -12.09 -21.76 0.73
C SER A 140 -10.79 -22.46 1.13
N ASN A 141 -10.32 -23.43 0.35
CA ASN A 141 -9.09 -24.18 0.56
C ASN A 141 -7.98 -23.84 -0.45
N SER A 142 -8.26 -22.94 -1.40
CA SER A 142 -7.25 -22.49 -2.36
C SER A 142 -6.02 -21.94 -1.66
N ASP A 143 -4.86 -22.25 -2.22
CA ASP A 143 -3.58 -21.75 -1.71
C ASP A 143 -3.51 -20.22 -1.74
N THR A 144 -2.74 -19.65 -0.83
CA THR A 144 -2.57 -18.21 -0.75
C THR A 144 -1.11 -17.79 -0.76
N VAL A 145 -0.84 -16.66 -1.38
CA VAL A 145 0.47 -15.99 -1.33
C VAL A 145 0.33 -14.66 -0.59
N THR A 146 1.10 -14.51 0.49
CA THR A 146 1.04 -13.32 1.36
C THR A 146 2.22 -12.41 1.08
N PHE A 147 1.91 -11.13 0.85
CA PHE A 147 2.88 -10.07 0.65
C PHE A 147 2.78 -9.04 1.78
N THR A 148 3.93 -8.50 2.19
CA THR A 148 4.03 -7.36 3.09
C THR A 148 4.60 -6.18 2.32
N VAL A 149 3.81 -5.12 2.20
CA VAL A 149 4.24 -3.83 1.64
C VAL A 149 4.66 -2.94 2.80
N ASN A 150 5.91 -2.50 2.81
CA ASN A 150 6.46 -1.62 3.83
C ASN A 150 6.53 -0.19 3.31
N PHE A 151 6.19 0.75 4.17
CA PHE A 151 6.23 2.20 3.93
C PHE A 151 7.30 2.85 4.81
N ASP A 152 7.71 4.06 4.47
CA ASP A 152 8.67 4.85 5.26
C ASP A 152 8.05 5.49 6.52
N GLU A 153 6.71 5.47 6.62
CA GLU A 153 5.97 5.98 7.77
C GLU A 153 4.65 5.23 8.01
N LEU A 154 3.94 5.61 9.09
CA LEU A 154 2.63 5.02 9.44
C LEU A 154 1.57 5.38 8.39
N THR A 155 0.78 4.39 7.99
CA THR A 155 -0.26 4.56 6.97
C THR A 155 -1.66 4.33 7.55
N THR A 156 -2.60 5.15 7.13
CA THR A 156 -4.04 4.88 7.28
C THR A 156 -4.57 4.41 5.95
N ILE A 157 -5.10 3.19 5.92
CA ILE A 157 -5.59 2.54 4.71
C ILE A 157 -7.10 2.37 4.79
N THR A 158 -7.81 2.79 3.74
CA THR A 158 -9.25 2.58 3.60
C THR A 158 -9.58 1.83 2.32
N GLY A 159 -10.73 1.15 2.29
CA GLY A 159 -11.12 0.34 1.15
C GLY A 159 -10.26 -0.91 1.00
N THR A 160 -10.11 -1.37 -0.23
CA THR A 160 -9.37 -2.59 -0.59
C THR A 160 -8.34 -2.32 -1.69
N PRO A 161 -7.26 -1.56 -1.39
CA PRO A 161 -6.16 -1.40 -2.34
C PRO A 161 -5.60 -2.74 -2.79
N ARG A 162 -4.99 -2.77 -3.97
CA ARG A 162 -4.49 -4.00 -4.60
C ARG A 162 -3.04 -3.83 -5.04
N LEU A 163 -2.28 -4.91 -4.90
CA LEU A 163 -0.90 -5.01 -5.38
C LEU A 163 -0.92 -5.76 -6.73
N PRO A 164 -0.51 -5.12 -7.84
CA PRO A 164 -0.50 -5.79 -9.14
C PRO A 164 0.62 -6.84 -9.18
N LEU A 165 0.25 -8.05 -9.59
CA LEU A 165 1.18 -9.16 -9.78
C LEU A 165 1.56 -9.25 -11.27
N THR A 166 2.74 -9.76 -11.56
CA THR A 166 3.23 -9.96 -12.92
C THR A 166 3.74 -11.39 -13.10
N ASN A 167 3.96 -11.77 -14.35
CA ASN A 167 4.31 -13.13 -14.72
C ASN A 167 3.26 -14.16 -14.27
N ILE A 168 2.00 -13.70 -14.19
CA ILE A 168 0.82 -14.51 -13.92
C ILE A 168 -0.34 -14.02 -14.79
N THR A 169 -1.16 -14.95 -15.25
CA THR A 169 -2.42 -14.67 -15.96
C THR A 169 -3.55 -15.44 -15.33
N ASP A 170 -4.74 -14.84 -15.29
CA ASP A 170 -5.97 -15.56 -15.02
C ASP A 170 -6.43 -16.34 -16.27
N ALA A 171 -7.46 -17.15 -16.12
CA ALA A 171 -8.06 -17.92 -17.22
C ALA A 171 -8.48 -17.06 -18.45
N ASN A 172 -8.66 -15.75 -18.27
CA ASN A 172 -9.12 -14.82 -19.31
C ASN A 172 -8.00 -13.90 -19.81
N GLY A 173 -6.78 -14.01 -19.27
CA GLY A 173 -5.65 -13.16 -19.61
C GLY A 173 -5.68 -11.78 -18.93
N ASN A 174 -6.46 -11.59 -17.86
CA ASN A 174 -6.54 -10.32 -17.14
C ASN A 174 -5.40 -10.16 -16.11
N GLN A 175 -5.22 -8.92 -15.68
CA GLN A 175 -4.30 -8.56 -14.60
C GLN A 175 -4.74 -9.19 -13.27
N VAL A 176 -3.84 -9.91 -12.65
CA VAL A 176 -4.03 -10.52 -11.32
C VAL A 176 -3.48 -9.60 -10.22
N TYR A 177 -4.12 -9.62 -9.07
CA TYR A 177 -3.78 -8.76 -7.93
C TYR A 177 -3.77 -9.54 -6.62
N ALA A 178 -2.89 -9.14 -5.70
CA ALA A 178 -3.08 -9.41 -4.28
C ALA A 178 -3.89 -8.27 -3.65
N THR A 179 -4.84 -8.60 -2.78
CA THR A 179 -5.78 -7.66 -2.16
C THR A 179 -5.35 -7.34 -0.74
N TYR A 180 -5.49 -6.07 -0.33
CA TYR A 180 -5.22 -5.63 1.03
C TYR A 180 -6.09 -6.35 2.06
N VAL A 181 -5.47 -6.77 3.15
CA VAL A 181 -6.14 -7.49 4.25
C VAL A 181 -6.01 -6.74 5.58
N SER A 182 -4.82 -6.23 5.90
CA SER A 182 -4.58 -5.63 7.22
C SER A 182 -3.33 -4.75 7.24
N GLY A 183 -3.12 -4.01 8.34
CA GLY A 183 -1.93 -3.20 8.56
C GLY A 183 -2.19 -1.69 8.63
N SER A 184 -3.43 -1.21 8.48
CA SER A 184 -3.77 0.20 8.71
C SER A 184 -3.38 0.64 10.12
N GLY A 185 -2.80 1.83 10.26
CA GLY A 185 -2.25 2.36 11.49
C GLY A 185 -0.79 1.96 11.74
N THR A 186 -0.15 1.23 10.82
CA THR A 186 1.26 0.84 10.91
C THR A 186 2.03 1.25 9.64
N ALA A 187 3.35 1.05 9.64
CA ALA A 187 4.19 1.25 8.46
C ALA A 187 4.26 0.01 7.54
N SER A 188 3.42 -1.02 7.78
CA SER A 188 3.43 -2.26 7.01
C SER A 188 2.01 -2.72 6.73
N ALA A 189 1.71 -3.01 5.48
CA ALA A 189 0.41 -3.50 5.04
C ALA A 189 0.51 -4.92 4.46
N THR A 190 -0.44 -5.77 4.81
CA THR A 190 -0.52 -7.15 4.33
C THR A 190 -1.49 -7.23 3.16
N PHE A 191 -1.02 -7.84 2.07
CA PHE A 191 -1.80 -8.15 0.89
C PHE A 191 -1.78 -9.66 0.66
N VAL A 192 -2.90 -10.22 0.25
CA VAL A 192 -3.03 -11.65 -0.02
C VAL A 192 -3.57 -11.87 -1.43
N TYR A 193 -2.88 -12.72 -2.16
CA TYR A 193 -3.39 -13.32 -3.38
C TYR A 193 -3.88 -14.72 -3.06
N THR A 194 -5.09 -15.03 -3.45
CA THR A 194 -5.68 -16.38 -3.38
C THR A 194 -5.70 -16.94 -4.78
N VAL A 195 -5.09 -18.10 -4.96
CA VAL A 195 -5.04 -18.81 -6.24
C VAL A 195 -6.47 -19.10 -6.72
N GLN A 196 -6.73 -18.84 -7.98
CA GLN A 196 -8.03 -19.07 -8.61
C GLN A 196 -7.88 -20.09 -9.73
N ASP A 197 -8.96 -20.81 -10.02
CA ASP A 197 -9.02 -21.72 -11.17
C ASP A 197 -8.62 -21.04 -12.48
N GLY A 198 -7.75 -21.68 -13.22
CA GLY A 198 -7.18 -21.16 -14.47
C GLY A 198 -5.96 -20.25 -14.32
N ASP A 199 -5.54 -19.92 -13.07
CA ASP A 199 -4.33 -19.13 -12.85
C ASP A 199 -3.07 -19.93 -13.17
N LEU A 200 -2.12 -19.30 -13.88
CA LEU A 200 -0.87 -19.93 -14.26
C LEU A 200 0.32 -18.97 -14.15
N SER A 201 1.37 -19.40 -13.47
CA SER A 201 2.65 -18.68 -13.38
C SER A 201 3.82 -19.67 -13.25
N GLY A 202 4.84 -19.52 -14.08
CA GLY A 202 6.12 -20.25 -13.93
C GLY A 202 7.09 -19.61 -12.94
N GLY A 203 6.69 -18.55 -12.26
CA GLY A 203 7.46 -17.80 -11.27
C GLY A 203 6.80 -16.45 -11.00
N LEU A 204 5.97 -16.41 -9.96
CA LEU A 204 5.19 -15.23 -9.59
C LEU A 204 6.10 -14.05 -9.28
N GLN A 205 5.77 -12.89 -9.80
CA GLN A 205 6.50 -11.64 -9.59
C GLN A 205 5.53 -10.51 -9.19
N ILE A 206 6.09 -9.46 -8.63
CA ILE A 206 5.38 -8.19 -8.39
C ILE A 206 5.76 -7.23 -9.52
N ALA A 207 4.84 -6.36 -9.90
CA ALA A 207 5.15 -5.30 -10.85
C ALA A 207 6.31 -4.44 -10.32
N SER A 208 7.43 -4.42 -11.04
CA SER A 208 8.61 -3.61 -10.70
C SER A 208 8.50 -2.17 -11.18
N SER A 209 7.43 -1.85 -11.90
CA SER A 209 7.07 -0.50 -12.35
C SER A 209 5.55 -0.36 -12.30
N GLY A 210 5.07 0.87 -12.16
CA GLY A 210 3.66 1.14 -11.97
C GLY A 210 3.36 1.57 -10.54
N ALA A 211 2.18 1.30 -10.04
CA ALA A 211 1.73 1.73 -8.73
C ALA A 211 0.82 0.68 -8.06
N LEU A 212 0.68 0.76 -6.75
CA LEU A 212 -0.44 0.11 -6.06
C LEU A 212 -1.75 0.66 -6.64
N ASP A 213 -2.68 -0.23 -6.93
CA ASP A 213 -4.02 0.16 -7.35
C ASP A 213 -4.87 0.44 -6.10
N LEU A 214 -5.30 1.67 -5.91
CA LEU A 214 -6.12 2.04 -4.75
C LEU A 214 -7.53 1.43 -4.79
N ASN A 215 -8.00 0.98 -5.95
CA ASN A 215 -9.30 0.31 -6.13
C ASN A 215 -10.45 1.06 -5.44
N GLY A 216 -10.46 2.39 -5.58
CA GLY A 216 -11.44 3.28 -4.94
C GLY A 216 -11.22 3.53 -3.45
N GLY A 217 -10.18 2.95 -2.84
CA GLY A 217 -9.75 3.21 -1.48
C GLY A 217 -8.72 4.34 -1.39
N SER A 218 -8.04 4.44 -0.25
CA SER A 218 -6.94 5.40 -0.03
C SER A 218 -5.84 4.82 0.84
N ILE A 219 -4.63 5.32 0.66
CA ILE A 219 -3.48 5.12 1.54
C ILE A 219 -2.94 6.51 1.87
N LYS A 220 -2.93 6.88 3.14
CA LYS A 220 -2.54 8.19 3.62
C LYS A 220 -1.72 8.07 4.89
N ASP A 221 -0.94 9.11 5.19
CA ASP A 221 -0.31 9.27 6.50
C ASP A 221 -1.33 9.72 7.57
N LEU A 222 -0.83 9.97 8.78
CA LEU A 222 -1.64 10.51 9.90
C LEU A 222 -2.05 11.99 9.70
N TYR A 223 -1.45 12.67 8.73
CA TYR A 223 -1.68 14.09 8.42
C TYR A 223 -2.51 14.29 7.15
N ASN A 224 -3.06 13.19 6.63
CA ASN A 224 -3.95 13.14 5.46
C ASN A 224 -3.24 13.42 4.12
N ASN A 225 -1.90 13.30 4.06
CA ASN A 225 -1.18 13.32 2.81
C ASN A 225 -1.34 11.99 2.09
N ASP A 226 -1.59 12.03 0.79
CA ASP A 226 -1.75 10.82 -0.04
C ASP A 226 -0.40 10.12 -0.22
N ALA A 227 -0.40 8.80 -0.15
CA ALA A 227 0.79 7.99 -0.39
C ALA A 227 1.29 8.12 -1.84
N ASP A 228 2.61 8.15 -1.99
CA ASP A 228 3.24 7.83 -3.25
C ASP A 228 3.19 6.30 -3.44
N THR A 229 2.26 5.86 -4.26
CA THR A 229 1.98 4.44 -4.51
C THR A 229 2.91 3.82 -5.57
N ALA A 230 3.87 4.59 -6.10
CA ALA A 230 4.78 4.11 -7.13
C ALA A 230 5.62 2.93 -6.64
N LEU A 231 5.67 1.89 -7.46
CA LEU A 231 6.52 0.72 -7.26
C LEU A 231 7.82 0.94 -8.04
N SER A 232 8.93 1.12 -7.32
CA SER A 232 10.24 1.27 -7.94
C SER A 232 10.98 -0.07 -7.97
N THR A 233 11.90 -0.23 -8.94
CA THR A 233 12.72 -1.45 -9.09
C THR A 233 13.55 -1.78 -7.84
N ASN A 234 13.83 -0.80 -6.98
CA ASN A 234 14.58 -1.00 -5.74
C ASN A 234 13.72 -1.46 -4.56
N SER A 235 12.39 -1.34 -4.67
CA SER A 235 11.45 -1.67 -3.60
C SER A 235 10.95 -3.11 -3.68
N VAL A 236 11.20 -3.80 -4.80
CA VAL A 236 10.57 -5.09 -5.10
C VAL A 236 11.64 -6.12 -5.41
N SER A 237 11.93 -6.99 -4.46
CA SER A 237 12.76 -8.16 -4.69
C SER A 237 12.06 -9.39 -4.13
N LEU A 238 11.33 -10.08 -5.01
CA LEU A 238 10.97 -11.47 -4.73
C LEU A 238 12.08 -12.36 -5.26
N SER A 239 12.95 -12.82 -4.39
CA SER A 239 13.93 -13.87 -4.69
C SER A 239 13.33 -15.27 -4.56
N THR A 240 12.03 -15.40 -4.74
CA THR A 240 11.27 -16.63 -4.47
C THR A 240 10.85 -17.32 -5.76
N SER A 241 10.92 -18.64 -5.76
CA SER A 241 10.33 -19.49 -6.81
C SER A 241 8.95 -19.93 -6.35
N ILE A 242 7.95 -19.05 -6.51
CA ILE A 242 6.53 -19.36 -6.29
C ILE A 242 5.93 -19.62 -7.65
N GLU A 243 5.55 -20.85 -7.92
CA GLU A 243 4.85 -21.24 -9.13
C GLU A 243 3.36 -21.37 -8.84
N ILE A 244 2.51 -20.95 -9.78
CA ILE A 244 1.05 -21.12 -9.71
C ILE A 244 0.65 -22.11 -10.80
N LYS A 245 -0.07 -23.15 -10.43
CA LYS A 245 -0.57 -24.18 -11.34
C LYS A 245 -2.00 -24.55 -10.94
N ALA A 246 -2.93 -23.72 -11.33
CA ALA A 246 -4.35 -23.86 -11.05
C ALA A 246 -5.17 -24.08 -12.33
N THR A 247 -4.57 -24.74 -13.30
CA THR A 247 -5.25 -25.12 -14.55
C THR A 247 -5.62 -26.60 -14.50
N ASP A 248 -6.84 -26.91 -14.89
CA ASP A 248 -7.29 -28.31 -15.03
C ASP A 248 -6.43 -29.08 -16.02
N PRO A 249 -6.12 -30.37 -15.74
CA PRO A 249 -5.40 -31.20 -16.68
C PRO A 249 -6.21 -31.43 -17.95
N ASN A 250 -5.60 -31.20 -19.09
CA ASN A 250 -6.21 -31.50 -20.36
C ASN A 250 -6.08 -33.02 -20.67
N LEU A 251 -7.20 -33.69 -20.70
CA LEU A 251 -7.25 -35.12 -20.89
C LEU A 251 -7.53 -35.49 -22.34
N THR A 252 -6.66 -36.29 -22.93
CA THR A 252 -6.89 -36.93 -24.23
C THR A 252 -7.25 -38.39 -24.04
N VAL A 253 -8.43 -38.77 -24.49
CA VAL A 253 -8.93 -40.15 -24.39
C VAL A 253 -8.89 -40.82 -25.75
N SER A 254 -8.24 -41.94 -25.84
CA SER A 254 -8.25 -42.81 -27.02
C SER A 254 -8.71 -44.22 -26.67
N VAL A 255 -9.37 -44.87 -27.65
CA VAL A 255 -9.86 -46.22 -27.51
C VAL A 255 -9.33 -47.04 -28.65
N SER A 256 -8.77 -48.21 -28.38
CA SER A 256 -8.29 -49.14 -29.37
C SER A 256 -8.63 -50.57 -29.01
N SER A 257 -8.61 -51.46 -30.00
CA SER A 257 -8.79 -52.89 -29.86
C SER A 257 -7.54 -53.63 -30.35
N ASN A 258 -7.25 -54.79 -29.77
CA ASN A 258 -6.22 -55.72 -30.26
C ASN A 258 -6.67 -56.54 -31.47
N ASN A 259 -7.76 -56.15 -32.12
CA ASN A 259 -8.23 -56.81 -33.35
C ASN A 259 -7.18 -56.75 -34.46
N GLY A 260 -6.76 -57.90 -34.96
CA GLY A 260 -5.69 -58.01 -35.97
C GLY A 260 -6.01 -57.40 -37.34
N THR A 261 -7.28 -57.02 -37.60
CA THR A 261 -7.71 -56.46 -38.87
C THR A 261 -7.91 -54.94 -38.79
N SER A 262 -8.37 -54.44 -37.63
CA SER A 262 -8.60 -52.99 -37.41
C SER A 262 -8.68 -52.70 -35.91
N SER A 263 -7.87 -51.76 -35.45
CA SER A 263 -7.90 -51.30 -34.04
C SER A 263 -9.17 -50.53 -33.68
N SER A 264 -9.95 -50.09 -34.68
CA SER A 264 -11.24 -49.43 -34.49
C SER A 264 -12.43 -50.37 -34.34
N ASN A 265 -12.22 -51.66 -34.53
CA ASN A 265 -13.26 -52.68 -34.46
C ASN A 265 -12.89 -53.71 -33.35
N ALA A 266 -13.88 -54.30 -32.73
CA ALA A 266 -13.68 -55.34 -31.75
C ALA A 266 -14.70 -56.46 -31.98
N LYS A 267 -14.30 -57.70 -31.75
CA LYS A 267 -15.15 -58.89 -31.73
C LYS A 267 -15.04 -59.58 -30.39
N GLU A 268 -15.86 -60.60 -30.17
CA GLU A 268 -15.78 -61.38 -28.95
C GLU A 268 -14.37 -61.96 -28.73
N GLY A 269 -13.84 -61.77 -27.56
CA GLY A 269 -12.49 -62.17 -27.16
C GLY A 269 -11.38 -61.13 -27.39
N ASP A 270 -11.66 -60.02 -28.10
CA ASP A 270 -10.71 -58.93 -28.23
C ASP A 270 -10.58 -58.10 -26.96
N VAL A 271 -9.40 -57.55 -26.70
CA VAL A 271 -9.14 -56.64 -25.61
C VAL A 271 -9.33 -55.22 -26.12
N ILE A 272 -10.13 -54.42 -25.40
CA ILE A 272 -10.29 -53.01 -25.65
C ILE A 272 -9.42 -52.26 -24.65
N THR A 273 -8.52 -51.43 -25.20
CA THR A 273 -7.66 -50.56 -24.43
C THR A 273 -8.20 -49.13 -24.50
N VAL A 274 -8.46 -48.54 -23.37
CA VAL A 274 -8.75 -47.09 -23.22
C VAL A 274 -7.52 -46.44 -22.64
N THR A 275 -6.97 -45.50 -23.39
CA THR A 275 -5.80 -44.74 -22.94
C THR A 275 -6.24 -43.31 -22.65
N VAL A 276 -5.94 -42.84 -21.44
CA VAL A 276 -6.14 -41.47 -21.01
C VAL A 276 -4.76 -40.86 -20.81
N VAL A 277 -4.46 -39.79 -21.54
CA VAL A 277 -3.20 -39.06 -21.43
C VAL A 277 -3.54 -37.67 -20.93
N SER A 278 -2.82 -37.24 -19.90
CA SER A 278 -2.88 -35.90 -19.37
C SER A 278 -1.63 -35.12 -19.77
N ASP A 279 -1.76 -33.82 -19.97
CA ASP A 279 -0.64 -32.90 -20.18
C ASP A 279 0.02 -32.46 -18.86
N GLN A 280 -0.57 -32.83 -17.71
CA GLN A 280 -0.07 -32.57 -16.36
C GLN A 280 -0.06 -33.83 -15.51
N ALA A 281 0.74 -33.83 -14.43
CA ALA A 281 0.66 -34.88 -13.43
C ALA A 281 -0.69 -34.81 -12.72
N TRP A 282 -1.38 -35.94 -12.65
CA TRP A 282 -2.69 -36.05 -12.01
C TRP A 282 -2.79 -37.37 -11.23
N SER A 283 -3.69 -37.41 -10.29
CA SER A 283 -3.99 -38.64 -9.56
C SER A 283 -5.41 -39.11 -9.87
N LEU A 284 -5.55 -40.39 -10.18
CA LEU A 284 -6.85 -41.03 -10.33
C LEU A 284 -7.50 -41.28 -8.98
N ASN A 285 -8.76 -40.81 -8.82
CA ASN A 285 -9.62 -41.31 -7.75
C ASN A 285 -10.48 -42.46 -8.31
N PRO A 286 -10.15 -43.74 -8.07
CA PRO A 286 -10.84 -44.84 -8.66
C PRO A 286 -12.32 -44.96 -8.27
N ALA A 287 -12.74 -44.30 -7.18
CA ALA A 287 -14.14 -44.27 -6.74
C ALA A 287 -15.05 -43.41 -7.64
N THR A 288 -14.47 -42.53 -8.44
CA THR A 288 -15.22 -41.59 -9.30
C THR A 288 -15.12 -41.87 -10.79
N ILE A 289 -14.30 -42.87 -11.20
CA ILE A 289 -14.19 -43.24 -12.60
C ILE A 289 -15.36 -44.15 -12.97
N SER A 290 -16.19 -43.65 -13.88
CA SER A 290 -17.26 -44.46 -14.49
C SER A 290 -17.05 -44.55 -15.99
N MET A 291 -17.10 -45.78 -16.51
CA MET A 291 -17.12 -46.04 -17.95
C MET A 291 -18.41 -46.80 -18.30
N THR A 292 -19.17 -46.26 -19.24
CA THR A 292 -20.37 -46.90 -19.74
C THR A 292 -20.10 -47.48 -21.13
N LEU A 293 -20.08 -48.79 -21.24
CA LEU A 293 -20.06 -49.49 -22.54
C LEU A 293 -21.50 -49.88 -22.91
N SER A 294 -22.03 -49.27 -23.96
CA SER A 294 -23.37 -49.56 -24.47
C SER A 294 -23.32 -50.56 -25.63
N GLY A 295 -24.31 -51.45 -25.70
CA GLY A 295 -24.44 -52.40 -26.78
C GLY A 295 -23.61 -53.67 -26.70
N ILE A 296 -22.94 -53.93 -25.56
CA ILE A 296 -22.14 -55.13 -25.32
C ILE A 296 -22.83 -56.02 -24.27
N ASN A 297 -23.04 -57.26 -24.62
CA ASN A 297 -23.59 -58.29 -23.71
C ASN A 297 -22.86 -59.61 -23.95
N PRO A 298 -22.17 -60.25 -22.94
CA PRO A 298 -22.04 -59.78 -21.57
C PRO A 298 -21.11 -58.59 -21.43
N ARG A 299 -21.29 -57.75 -20.36
CA ARG A 299 -20.41 -56.64 -20.06
C ARG A 299 -19.00 -57.12 -19.74
N PRO A 300 -17.94 -56.55 -20.36
CA PRO A 300 -16.57 -56.90 -20.02
C PRO A 300 -16.19 -56.39 -18.61
N THR A 301 -15.26 -57.11 -17.99
CA THR A 301 -14.59 -56.58 -16.79
C THR A 301 -13.58 -55.54 -17.21
N ILE A 302 -13.64 -54.34 -16.60
CA ILE A 302 -12.71 -53.25 -16.85
C ILE A 302 -11.67 -53.26 -15.73
N ASN A 303 -10.40 -53.43 -16.09
CA ASN A 303 -9.27 -53.31 -15.18
C ASN A 303 -8.54 -52.01 -15.49
N PHE A 304 -8.33 -51.18 -14.49
CA PHE A 304 -7.51 -49.98 -14.61
C PHE A 304 -6.07 -50.33 -14.20
N ALA A 305 -5.12 -49.91 -15.02
CA ALA A 305 -3.69 -49.94 -14.67
C ALA A 305 -3.14 -48.55 -14.90
N GLU A 306 -2.50 -47.99 -13.87
CA GLU A 306 -1.71 -46.79 -13.97
C GLU A 306 -0.35 -47.14 -14.59
N THR A 307 0.05 -46.47 -15.64
CA THR A 307 1.42 -46.52 -16.16
C THR A 307 2.11 -45.25 -15.78
N ALA A 308 3.13 -45.34 -14.91
CA ALA A 308 3.96 -44.23 -14.49
C ALA A 308 4.75 -43.61 -15.69
#